data_435b840c64d1c2a104b708c38dbf15dd
#
_entry.id   435b840c64d1c2a104b708c38dbf15dd
#
_cell.length_a   1.000
_cell.length_b   1.000
_cell.length_c   1.000
_cell.angle_alpha   90.00
_cell.angle_beta   90.00
_cell.angle_gamma   90.00
#
_symmetry.space_group_name_H-M   'P 1'
#
loop_
_entity.id
_entity.type
_entity.pdbx_description
1 polymer ?
#
loop_
_entity_poly.entity_id
_entity_poly.type
_entity_poly.pdbx_seq_one_letter_code
_entity_poly.pdbx_strand_id
1 'polypeptide(L)'
;MQLSPFIKDLLYRYECVIIPGFGAFLANYTSASIDADSSTFYPPGKTISFNRQLQTNDGLLANYVASVEGTSYELALQKIRNFTGSLSLKLSKGELVTLDTIGDFSLTPENKVQFLPCGTENFNIASFGLTTFISSEILRDIQQKQLATAQKAPVISPPTRGVAPFITVSYTHLRAHET
;
A
#
# COMPACT_ATOMS: atom_id res chain seq x y z
N MET A 1 -27.29 19.39 -5.12
CA MET A 1 -26.80 18.31 -5.97
C MET A 1 -25.63 17.65 -5.24
N GLN A 2 -25.61 16.33 -5.18
CA GLN A 2 -24.47 15.57 -4.66
C GLN A 2 -23.65 15.11 -5.87
N LEU A 3 -22.36 15.47 -5.92
CA LEU A 3 -21.44 15.03 -6.99
C LEU A 3 -20.71 13.72 -6.64
N SER A 4 -20.78 13.29 -5.39
CA SER A 4 -20.10 12.07 -4.91
C SER A 4 -20.39 10.83 -5.77
N PRO A 5 -21.64 10.53 -6.18
CA PRO A 5 -21.89 9.34 -7.01
C PRO A 5 -21.19 9.40 -8.38
N PHE A 6 -21.21 10.58 -9.03
CA PHE A 6 -20.60 10.75 -10.35
C PHE A 6 -19.07 10.64 -10.28
N ILE A 7 -18.47 11.21 -9.24
CA ILE A 7 -17.02 11.11 -9.00
C ILE A 7 -16.65 9.65 -8.72
N LYS A 8 -17.44 8.96 -7.89
CA LYS A 8 -17.27 7.57 -7.57
C LYS A 8 -17.26 6.69 -8.83
N ASP A 9 -18.25 6.83 -9.68
CA ASP A 9 -18.38 6.06 -10.93
C ASP A 9 -17.19 6.29 -11.86
N LEU A 10 -16.68 7.53 -11.90
CA LEU A 10 -15.50 7.85 -12.69
C LEU A 10 -14.21 7.26 -12.09
N LEU A 11 -14.05 7.22 -10.76
CA LEU A 11 -12.88 6.66 -10.11
C LEU A 11 -12.71 5.14 -10.34
N TYR A 12 -13.80 4.41 -10.57
CA TYR A 12 -13.70 3.02 -10.99
C TYR A 12 -13.04 2.87 -12.37
N ARG A 13 -13.29 3.82 -13.28
CA ARG A 13 -12.89 3.74 -14.69
C ARG A 13 -11.59 4.47 -14.99
N TYR A 14 -11.33 5.57 -14.29
CA TYR A 14 -10.22 6.48 -14.56
C TYR A 14 -9.30 6.61 -13.36
N GLU A 15 -8.02 6.82 -13.64
CA GLU A 15 -7.00 7.00 -12.60
C GLU A 15 -6.91 8.45 -12.11
N CYS A 16 -7.46 9.39 -12.86
CA CYS A 16 -7.52 10.80 -12.51
C CYS A 16 -8.91 11.36 -12.81
N VAL A 17 -9.52 12.01 -11.82
CA VAL A 17 -10.83 12.70 -11.96
C VAL A 17 -10.68 14.12 -11.46
N ILE A 18 -10.70 15.08 -12.38
CA ILE A 18 -10.55 16.50 -12.06
C ILE A 18 -11.92 17.10 -11.70
N ILE A 19 -11.95 17.79 -10.57
CA ILE A 19 -13.07 18.65 -10.17
C ILE A 19 -12.66 20.08 -10.49
N PRO A 20 -13.23 20.72 -11.52
CA PRO A 20 -12.83 22.04 -11.96
C PRO A 20 -12.89 23.09 -10.84
N GLY A 21 -11.78 23.83 -10.64
CA GLY A 21 -11.67 24.86 -9.62
C GLY A 21 -11.49 24.36 -8.19
N PHE A 22 -11.36 23.06 -7.97
CA PHE A 22 -11.18 22.50 -6.63
C PHE A 22 -9.91 21.64 -6.52
N GLY A 23 -9.69 20.69 -7.44
CA GLY A 23 -8.56 19.77 -7.44
C GLY A 23 -8.88 18.48 -8.18
N ALA A 24 -8.03 17.47 -8.07
CA ALA A 24 -8.22 16.18 -8.71
C ALA A 24 -8.05 15.02 -7.72
N PHE A 25 -8.88 14.00 -7.89
CA PHE A 25 -8.66 12.70 -7.28
C PHE A 25 -7.74 11.87 -8.16
N LEU A 26 -6.77 11.22 -7.53
CA LEU A 26 -5.84 10.29 -8.15
C LEU A 26 -6.05 8.92 -7.56
N ALA A 27 -6.33 7.93 -8.41
CA ALA A 27 -6.51 6.55 -8.02
C ALA A 27 -5.23 5.76 -8.33
N ASN A 28 -4.43 5.48 -7.31
CA ASN A 28 -3.17 4.76 -7.43
C ASN A 28 -3.41 3.27 -7.20
N TYR A 29 -2.94 2.43 -8.13
CA TYR A 29 -3.04 0.99 -8.00
C TYR A 29 -2.12 0.48 -6.89
N THR A 30 -2.65 -0.42 -6.07
CA THR A 30 -1.92 -1.14 -5.03
C THR A 30 -2.01 -2.63 -5.31
N SER A 31 -0.87 -3.30 -5.40
CA SER A 31 -0.81 -4.75 -5.61
C SER A 31 -1.36 -5.51 -4.39
N ALA A 32 -1.78 -6.76 -4.61
CA ALA A 32 -2.07 -7.67 -3.52
C ALA A 32 -0.86 -7.78 -2.57
N SER A 33 -1.12 -7.84 -1.28
CA SER A 33 -0.09 -7.98 -0.26
C SER A 33 -0.48 -8.99 0.81
N ILE A 34 0.53 -9.54 1.46
CA ILE A 34 0.37 -10.48 2.56
C ILE A 34 1.08 -9.86 3.76
N ASP A 35 0.35 -9.69 4.85
CA ASP A 35 0.95 -9.38 6.14
C ASP A 35 1.37 -10.69 6.80
N ALA A 36 2.68 -10.90 6.90
CA ALA A 36 3.25 -12.13 7.45
C ALA A 36 2.97 -12.31 8.94
N ASP A 37 2.87 -11.20 9.70
CA ASP A 37 2.65 -11.25 11.14
C ASP A 37 1.22 -11.67 11.50
N SER A 38 0.25 -11.16 10.76
CA SER A 38 -1.17 -11.48 10.95
C SER A 38 -1.69 -12.57 10.02
N SER A 39 -0.85 -13.09 9.12
CA SER A 39 -1.25 -14.03 8.04
C SER A 39 -2.46 -13.56 7.25
N THR A 40 -2.56 -12.24 7.06
CA THR A 40 -3.68 -11.58 6.40
C THR A 40 -3.36 -11.28 4.95
N PHE A 41 -4.24 -11.69 4.06
CA PHE A 41 -4.16 -11.46 2.62
C PHE A 41 -5.03 -10.26 2.25
N TYR A 42 -4.41 -9.26 1.65
CA TYR A 42 -5.07 -8.07 1.12
C TYR A 42 -5.19 -8.18 -0.40
N PRO A 43 -6.39 -8.03 -0.97
CA PRO A 43 -6.56 -8.04 -2.41
C PRO A 43 -5.92 -6.81 -3.06
N PRO A 44 -5.62 -6.85 -4.37
CA PRO A 44 -5.19 -5.65 -5.09
C PRO A 44 -6.29 -4.60 -5.06
N GLY A 45 -5.89 -3.33 -5.01
CA GLY A 45 -6.84 -2.23 -4.83
C GLY A 45 -6.40 -0.95 -5.51
N LYS A 46 -7.22 0.10 -5.36
CA LYS A 46 -6.86 1.47 -5.69
C LYS A 46 -6.94 2.34 -4.45
N THR A 47 -5.84 3.01 -4.13
CA THR A 47 -5.79 4.02 -3.07
C THR A 47 -6.11 5.38 -3.66
N ILE A 48 -7.05 6.09 -3.07
CA ILE A 48 -7.45 7.43 -3.53
C ILE A 48 -6.64 8.48 -2.79
N SER A 49 -6.03 9.38 -3.55
CA SER A 49 -5.38 10.59 -3.06
C SER A 49 -5.95 11.83 -3.71
N PHE A 50 -5.73 12.99 -3.13
CA PHE A 50 -6.24 14.26 -3.66
C PHE A 50 -5.10 15.23 -3.93
N ASN A 51 -5.11 15.84 -5.13
CA ASN A 51 -4.16 16.87 -5.53
C ASN A 51 -4.90 18.18 -5.83
N ARG A 52 -4.68 19.20 -4.98
CA ARG A 52 -5.28 20.52 -5.15
C ARG A 52 -4.74 21.34 -6.32
N GLN A 53 -3.57 21.00 -6.84
CA GLN A 53 -2.94 21.77 -7.93
C GLN A 53 -3.60 21.50 -9.30
N LEU A 54 -4.19 20.32 -9.47
CA LEU A 54 -4.83 19.90 -10.72
C LEU A 54 -6.28 20.40 -10.76
N GLN A 55 -6.48 21.66 -11.16
CA GLN A 55 -7.80 22.30 -11.19
C GLN A 55 -8.32 22.59 -12.60
N THR A 56 -7.47 22.38 -13.61
CA THR A 56 -7.82 22.67 -15.00
C THR A 56 -8.86 21.66 -15.49
N ASN A 57 -9.98 22.18 -15.97
CA ASN A 57 -11.07 21.33 -16.46
C ASN A 57 -10.64 20.53 -17.70
N ASP A 58 -10.68 19.21 -17.62
CA ASP A 58 -10.47 18.28 -18.73
C ASP A 58 -11.76 17.89 -19.46
N GLY A 59 -12.91 18.32 -18.93
CA GLY A 59 -14.23 18.01 -19.46
C GLY A 59 -14.79 16.65 -19.03
N LEU A 60 -14.01 15.76 -18.44
CA LEU A 60 -14.43 14.40 -18.09
C LEU A 60 -15.66 14.41 -17.16
N LEU A 61 -15.56 15.06 -16.02
CA LEU A 61 -16.63 15.11 -15.04
C LEU A 61 -17.87 15.85 -15.58
N ALA A 62 -17.66 16.96 -16.30
CA ALA A 62 -18.77 17.75 -16.83
C ALA A 62 -19.53 16.99 -17.93
N ASN A 63 -18.83 16.30 -18.83
CA ASN A 63 -19.47 15.47 -19.86
C ASN A 63 -20.22 14.28 -19.24
N TYR A 64 -19.64 13.65 -18.23
CA TYR A 64 -20.29 12.54 -17.55
C TYR A 64 -21.58 12.98 -16.84
N VAL A 65 -21.54 14.06 -16.08
CA VAL A 65 -22.73 14.64 -15.42
C VAL A 65 -23.79 15.02 -16.45
N ALA A 66 -23.39 15.71 -17.54
CA ALA A 66 -24.30 16.08 -18.63
C ALA A 66 -25.00 14.88 -19.26
N SER A 67 -24.24 13.81 -19.51
CA SER A 67 -24.76 12.55 -20.09
C SER A 67 -25.75 11.85 -19.16
N VAL A 68 -25.41 11.73 -17.86
CA VAL A 68 -26.26 11.00 -16.90
C VAL A 68 -27.54 11.79 -16.57
N GLU A 69 -27.43 13.12 -16.44
CA GLU A 69 -28.59 13.97 -16.11
C GLU A 69 -29.40 14.42 -17.36
N GLY A 70 -28.94 14.10 -18.56
CA GLY A 70 -29.61 14.56 -19.80
C GLY A 70 -29.59 16.07 -19.97
N THR A 71 -28.55 16.78 -19.47
CA THR A 71 -28.42 18.23 -19.51
C THR A 71 -27.31 18.67 -20.46
N SER A 72 -27.26 19.99 -20.75
CA SER A 72 -26.12 20.51 -21.54
C SER A 72 -24.83 20.52 -20.74
N TYR A 73 -23.69 20.49 -21.44
CA TYR A 73 -22.37 20.60 -20.84
C TYR A 73 -22.20 21.85 -19.96
N GLU A 74 -22.73 23.01 -20.45
CA GLU A 74 -22.64 24.27 -19.73
C GLU A 74 -23.40 24.21 -18.41
N LEU A 75 -24.60 23.61 -18.41
CA LEU A 75 -25.40 23.44 -17.19
C LEU A 75 -24.71 22.48 -16.21
N ALA A 76 -24.16 21.40 -16.69
CA ALA A 76 -23.39 20.48 -15.86
C ALA A 76 -22.16 21.18 -15.23
N LEU A 77 -21.42 21.95 -16.03
CA LEU A 77 -20.26 22.70 -15.55
C LEU A 77 -20.66 23.77 -14.51
N GLN A 78 -21.80 24.46 -14.72
CA GLN A 78 -22.34 25.42 -13.73
C GLN A 78 -22.70 24.71 -12.42
N LYS A 79 -23.34 23.55 -12.47
CA LYS A 79 -23.68 22.76 -11.28
C LYS A 79 -22.41 22.33 -10.52
N ILE A 80 -21.36 21.91 -11.23
CA ILE A 80 -20.07 21.55 -10.64
C ILE A 80 -19.44 22.77 -9.96
N ARG A 81 -19.42 23.93 -10.60
CA ARG A 81 -18.90 25.19 -10.00
C ARG A 81 -19.65 25.58 -8.75
N ASN A 82 -20.99 25.48 -8.75
CA ASN A 82 -21.80 25.76 -7.57
C ASN A 82 -21.47 24.82 -6.41
N PHE A 83 -21.29 23.53 -6.71
CA PHE A 83 -20.90 22.55 -5.72
C PHE A 83 -19.51 22.85 -5.15
N THR A 84 -18.50 23.09 -6.01
CA THR A 84 -17.14 23.42 -5.57
C THR A 84 -17.08 24.71 -4.77
N GLY A 85 -17.88 25.72 -5.14
CA GLY A 85 -18.01 26.95 -4.38
C GLY A 85 -18.58 26.71 -2.97
N SER A 86 -19.63 25.90 -2.87
CA SER A 86 -20.24 25.57 -1.57
C SER A 86 -19.28 24.74 -0.69
N LEU A 87 -18.52 23.83 -1.30
CA LEU A 87 -17.53 22.99 -0.64
C LEU A 87 -16.37 23.84 -0.11
N SER A 88 -15.83 24.75 -0.94
CA SER A 88 -14.78 25.70 -0.54
C SER A 88 -15.23 26.62 0.59
N LEU A 89 -16.50 27.09 0.55
CA LEU A 89 -17.08 27.94 1.60
C LEU A 89 -17.20 27.18 2.93
N LYS A 90 -17.63 25.92 2.93
CA LYS A 90 -17.69 25.10 4.14
C LYS A 90 -16.30 24.87 4.72
N LEU A 91 -15.33 24.52 3.88
CA LEU A 91 -13.95 24.33 4.30
C LEU A 91 -13.34 25.61 4.88
N SER A 92 -13.60 26.79 4.30
CA SER A 92 -13.12 28.08 4.83
C SER A 92 -13.69 28.43 6.20
N LYS A 93 -14.86 27.88 6.57
CA LYS A 93 -15.44 27.98 7.91
C LYS A 93 -14.86 26.97 8.89
N GLY A 94 -13.96 26.08 8.45
CA GLY A 94 -13.41 25.01 9.26
C GLY A 94 -14.33 23.80 9.40
N GLU A 95 -15.39 23.73 8.58
CA GLU A 95 -16.31 22.59 8.61
C GLU A 95 -15.66 21.37 7.91
N LEU A 96 -15.88 20.18 8.48
CA LEU A 96 -15.56 18.91 7.82
C LEU A 96 -16.54 18.68 6.68
N VAL A 97 -16.05 18.35 5.50
CA VAL A 97 -16.88 18.03 4.34
C VAL A 97 -16.66 16.60 3.93
N THR A 98 -17.68 15.77 4.14
CA THR A 98 -17.67 14.35 3.75
C THR A 98 -18.19 14.17 2.34
N LEU A 99 -17.44 13.48 1.50
CA LEU A 99 -17.90 12.90 0.25
C LEU A 99 -18.13 11.40 0.47
N ASP A 100 -19.41 11.00 0.46
CA ASP A 100 -19.81 9.62 0.74
C ASP A 100 -18.94 8.62 -0.03
N THR A 101 -18.43 7.61 0.67
CA THR A 101 -17.59 6.51 0.15
C THR A 101 -16.21 6.89 -0.39
N ILE A 102 -15.93 8.17 -0.64
CA ILE A 102 -14.65 8.64 -1.19
C ILE A 102 -13.72 9.08 -0.06
N GLY A 103 -14.19 9.97 0.82
CA GLY A 103 -13.41 10.46 1.95
C GLY A 103 -13.82 11.84 2.45
N ASP A 104 -13.07 12.33 3.42
CA ASP A 104 -13.32 13.55 4.15
C ASP A 104 -12.32 14.65 3.80
N PHE A 105 -12.82 15.86 3.66
CA PHE A 105 -12.01 17.06 3.51
C PHE A 105 -12.05 17.89 4.78
N SER A 106 -10.89 18.32 5.23
CA SER A 106 -10.72 19.24 6.34
C SER A 106 -9.71 20.34 5.99
N LEU A 107 -9.73 21.43 6.73
CA LEU A 107 -8.73 22.47 6.61
C LEU A 107 -7.74 22.36 7.77
N THR A 108 -6.44 22.32 7.46
CA THR A 108 -5.39 22.38 8.49
C THR A 108 -5.29 23.79 9.07
N PRO A 109 -4.67 23.97 10.27
CA PRO A 109 -4.42 25.31 10.84
C PRO A 109 -3.63 26.24 9.90
N GLU A 110 -2.88 25.65 8.96
CA GLU A 110 -2.11 26.38 7.93
C GLU A 110 -2.95 26.75 6.69
N ASN A 111 -4.28 26.65 6.74
CA ASN A 111 -5.19 26.86 5.59
C ASN A 111 -4.93 25.93 4.38
N LYS A 112 -4.35 24.76 4.61
CA LYS A 112 -4.19 23.74 3.56
C LYS A 112 -5.34 22.74 3.61
N VAL A 113 -5.89 22.40 2.45
CA VAL A 113 -6.91 21.36 2.35
C VAL A 113 -6.24 20.00 2.54
N GLN A 114 -6.70 19.27 3.54
CA GLN A 114 -6.32 17.90 3.81
C GLN A 114 -7.44 16.97 3.38
N PHE A 115 -7.09 15.87 2.73
CA PHE A 115 -8.02 14.83 2.32
C PHE A 115 -7.67 13.54 3.05
N LEU A 116 -8.68 12.90 3.64
CA LEU A 116 -8.57 11.58 4.27
C LEU A 116 -9.48 10.61 3.50
N PRO A 117 -8.92 9.61 2.80
CA PRO A 117 -9.74 8.63 2.10
C PRO A 117 -10.54 7.77 3.07
N CYS A 118 -11.77 7.43 2.72
CA CYS A 118 -12.65 6.62 3.57
C CYS A 118 -12.17 5.16 3.69
N GLY A 119 -11.50 4.63 2.67
CA GLY A 119 -10.91 3.28 2.67
C GLY A 119 -11.92 2.11 2.74
N THR A 120 -13.21 2.38 2.75
CA THR A 120 -14.27 1.36 2.85
C THR A 120 -14.53 0.65 1.54
N GLU A 121 -14.15 1.24 0.41
CA GLU A 121 -14.46 0.76 -0.91
C GLU A 121 -13.20 0.58 -1.76
N ASN A 122 -13.13 -0.56 -2.45
CA ASN A 122 -12.06 -0.84 -3.38
C ASN A 122 -12.47 -0.40 -4.80
N PHE A 123 -11.88 0.68 -5.30
CA PHE A 123 -12.16 1.23 -6.63
C PHE A 123 -11.54 0.41 -7.78
N ASN A 124 -10.94 -0.74 -7.51
CA ASN A 124 -10.39 -1.62 -8.53
C ASN A 124 -11.45 -2.62 -9.01
N ILE A 125 -11.97 -2.41 -10.21
CA ILE A 125 -12.99 -3.31 -10.82
C ILE A 125 -12.46 -4.74 -10.94
N ALA A 126 -11.17 -4.94 -11.24
CA ALA A 126 -10.58 -6.27 -11.38
C ALA A 126 -10.54 -7.06 -10.06
N SER A 127 -10.72 -6.38 -8.93
CA SER A 127 -10.75 -6.98 -7.60
C SER A 127 -12.17 -7.09 -7.04
N PHE A 128 -13.18 -6.90 -7.87
CA PHE A 128 -14.57 -7.00 -7.44
C PHE A 128 -14.87 -8.39 -6.84
N GLY A 129 -15.45 -8.41 -5.65
CA GLY A 129 -15.75 -9.65 -4.92
C GLY A 129 -14.57 -10.23 -4.13
N LEU A 130 -13.35 -9.71 -4.28
CA LEU A 130 -12.23 -10.10 -3.43
C LEU A 130 -12.30 -9.34 -2.11
N THR A 131 -12.21 -10.10 -1.02
CA THR A 131 -12.16 -9.55 0.34
C THR A 131 -10.85 -9.90 1.02
N THR A 132 -10.50 -9.14 2.03
CA THR A 132 -9.40 -9.49 2.94
C THR A 132 -9.74 -10.79 3.67
N PHE A 133 -8.80 -11.72 3.75
CA PHE A 133 -8.98 -12.97 4.49
C PHE A 133 -7.71 -13.35 5.25
N ILE A 134 -7.89 -14.13 6.32
CA ILE A 134 -6.80 -14.65 7.13
C ILE A 134 -6.62 -16.12 6.76
N SER A 135 -5.39 -16.53 6.46
CA SER A 135 -5.05 -17.92 6.19
C SER A 135 -3.81 -18.30 6.99
N SER A 136 -3.94 -19.29 7.84
CA SER A 136 -2.80 -19.81 8.61
C SER A 136 -1.75 -20.43 7.70
N GLU A 137 -0.47 -20.33 8.08
CA GLU A 137 0.63 -20.98 7.35
C GLU A 137 0.40 -22.49 7.29
N ILE A 138 0.72 -23.10 6.14
CA ILE A 138 0.64 -24.55 5.97
C ILE A 138 1.73 -25.20 6.82
N LEU A 139 1.38 -26.22 7.61
CA LEU A 139 2.31 -26.95 8.49
C LEU A 139 3.59 -27.43 7.80
N ARG A 140 3.54 -27.73 6.50
CA ARG A 140 4.71 -28.12 5.70
C ARG A 140 5.74 -26.98 5.59
N ASP A 141 5.28 -25.74 5.41
CA ASP A 141 6.16 -24.58 5.27
C ASP A 141 6.81 -24.23 6.61
N ILE A 142 6.08 -24.42 7.72
CA ILE A 142 6.61 -24.27 9.07
C ILE A 142 7.72 -25.28 9.33
N GLN A 143 7.50 -26.56 8.97
CA GLN A 143 8.52 -27.62 9.09
C GLN A 143 9.76 -27.35 8.22
N GLN A 144 9.58 -26.89 6.97
CA GLN A 144 10.71 -26.54 6.11
C GLN A 144 11.50 -25.35 6.63
N LYS A 145 10.83 -24.30 7.14
CA LYS A 145 11.50 -23.15 7.77
C LYS A 145 12.28 -23.59 9.02
N GLN A 146 11.72 -24.46 9.85
CA GLN A 146 12.40 -25.00 11.04
C GLN A 146 13.63 -25.85 10.67
N LEU A 147 13.53 -26.71 9.66
CA LEU A 147 14.65 -27.51 9.15
C LEU A 147 15.76 -26.64 8.57
N ALA A 148 15.44 -25.61 7.80
CA ALA A 148 16.40 -24.67 7.24
C ALA A 148 17.11 -23.85 8.32
N THR A 149 16.41 -23.50 9.40
CA THR A 149 16.98 -22.78 10.55
C THR A 149 17.90 -23.70 11.38
N ALA A 150 17.52 -24.97 11.54
CA ALA A 150 18.34 -25.97 12.23
C ALA A 150 19.65 -26.28 11.49
N GLN A 151 19.63 -26.28 10.15
CA GLN A 151 20.83 -26.46 9.32
C GLN A 151 21.78 -25.25 9.33
N LYS A 152 21.30 -24.08 9.71
CA LYS A 152 22.13 -22.87 9.89
C LYS A 152 22.73 -22.73 11.30
N ALA A 153 22.43 -23.63 12.22
CA ALA A 153 23.08 -23.65 13.52
C ALA A 153 24.60 -23.84 13.31
N PRO A 154 25.45 -23.04 13.96
CA PRO A 154 26.90 -23.15 13.81
C PRO A 154 27.31 -24.55 14.23
N VAL A 155 27.98 -25.27 13.31
CA VAL A 155 28.65 -26.54 13.64
C VAL A 155 29.72 -26.21 14.68
N ILE A 156 29.44 -26.51 15.94
CA ILE A 156 30.46 -26.43 16.99
C ILE A 156 31.50 -27.50 16.65
N SER A 157 32.60 -27.09 16.04
CA SER A 157 33.73 -27.98 15.81
C SER A 157 34.16 -28.57 17.16
N PRO A 158 34.32 -29.90 17.31
CA PRO A 158 34.83 -30.47 18.55
C PRO A 158 36.21 -29.87 18.84
N PRO A 159 36.54 -29.58 20.11
CA PRO A 159 37.83 -29.04 20.45
C PRO A 159 38.93 -29.98 19.91
N THR A 160 39.81 -29.45 19.08
CA THR A 160 41.02 -30.13 18.63
C THR A 160 41.80 -30.56 19.85
N ARG A 161 41.81 -31.88 20.13
CA ARG A 161 42.60 -32.47 21.18
C ARG A 161 44.07 -32.21 20.80
N GLY A 162 44.73 -31.31 21.53
CA GLY A 162 46.13 -31.02 21.32
C GLY A 162 46.94 -32.31 21.34
N VAL A 163 47.58 -32.61 20.24
CA VAL A 163 48.54 -33.69 20.15
C VAL A 163 49.72 -33.29 20.98
N ALA A 164 49.94 -33.96 22.11
CA ALA A 164 51.12 -33.78 22.93
C ALA A 164 52.38 -34.04 22.06
N PRO A 165 53.44 -33.24 22.19
CA PRO A 165 54.65 -33.46 21.41
C PRO A 165 55.27 -34.82 21.77
N PHE A 166 55.43 -35.68 20.77
CA PHE A 166 56.18 -36.92 20.94
C PHE A 166 57.63 -36.61 21.22
N ILE A 167 58.12 -37.01 22.44
CA ILE A 167 59.51 -36.97 22.77
C ILE A 167 60.19 -38.14 22.03
N THR A 168 60.93 -37.84 20.99
CA THR A 168 61.80 -38.82 20.31
C THR A 168 63.02 -39.09 21.18
N VAL A 169 63.03 -40.23 21.77
CA VAL A 169 64.23 -40.73 22.47
C VAL A 169 65.10 -41.39 21.42
N SER A 170 66.24 -40.79 21.07
CA SER A 170 67.25 -41.44 20.19
C SER A 170 68.13 -42.31 21.04
N TYR A 171 68.06 -43.61 20.74
CA TYR A 171 69.02 -44.58 21.26
C TYR A 171 70.34 -44.50 20.48
N THR A 172 71.41 -44.04 21.11
CA THR A 172 72.78 -44.17 20.60
C THR A 172 73.31 -45.55 20.90
N HIS A 173 73.48 -46.38 19.84
CA HIS A 173 74.15 -47.66 19.89
C HIS A 173 75.64 -47.44 20.17
N LEU A 174 76.05 -47.74 21.36
CA LEU A 174 77.50 -47.99 21.65
C LEU A 174 77.93 -49.33 21.07
N ARG A 175 78.74 -49.29 20.06
CA ARG A 175 79.42 -50.46 19.49
C ARG A 175 80.65 -50.73 20.31
N ALA A 176 80.69 -51.86 21.04
CA ALA A 176 81.88 -52.37 21.67
C ALA A 176 82.76 -53.02 20.60
N HIS A 177 84.00 -52.57 20.50
CA HIS A 177 85.07 -53.26 19.79
C HIS A 177 85.71 -54.23 20.73
N GLU A 178 85.65 -55.52 20.33
CA GLU A 178 86.55 -56.52 20.88
C GLU A 178 87.76 -56.67 19.95
N THR A 179 88.92 -56.67 20.56
CA THR A 179 90.20 -57.23 20.03
C THR A 179 90.34 -58.65 20.40
#